data_ca839189565d1312a5b1a3739a1d7869
#
_entry.id   ca839189565d1312a5b1a3739a1d7869
#
_cell.length_a   1.000
_cell.length_b   1.000
_cell.length_c   1.000
_cell.angle_alpha   90.00
_cell.angle_beta   90.00
_cell.angle_gamma   90.00
#
_symmetry.space_group_name_H-M   'P 1'
#
loop_
_entity.id
_entity.type
_entity.pdbx_description
1 polymer ?
#
loop_
_entity_poly.entity_id
_entity_poly.type
_entity_poly.pdbx_seq_one_letter_code
_entity_poly.pdbx_strand_id
1 'polypeptide(L)'
;MTGYRLTVLAGDGTGPEVIAEALRVIEVFEQNSPISFEITEIPCGGQYYLETGEEWPEGSFEHCRDNSDAILLGAIGWPDARLPNGDMAGGQVILGLRSGLKLYANVRPIKLYPGVQHKVHGVHQQVWQPDMVDMVMIRENTEGLYHSLLRRMEQKAKGEKDEPIVIEEFPGLEGEVEWDPRPISRKGSERVINFAFDLARHRQRKMGVSQSVTCVDKSNVTRGCRLFRGIFKEISEQNPDIETDAAYIDAFTMWLMRDPEDLDVVVLPNMFGDIATDLASVLQGGLDMAASANLGPKHMMFEPVHCSAPKYTGKNVVNPIATLQSVQMMFEALAYRKKDDNLDMCADILQQAIQQHFDEGGVVTYDLGGDASTSEVGQAIADRCEEMLRERFATA
;
A
#
# COMPACT_ATOMS: atom_id res chain seq x y z
N MET A 1 9.74 9.23 26.66
CA MET A 1 9.36 9.22 25.23
C MET A 1 9.83 7.90 24.62
N THR A 2 8.94 7.21 23.95
CA THR A 2 9.31 6.02 23.15
C THR A 2 9.77 6.51 21.79
N GLY A 3 11.03 6.24 21.43
CA GLY A 3 11.61 6.66 20.15
C GLY A 3 11.56 5.55 19.12
N TYR A 4 11.20 5.89 17.87
CA TYR A 4 11.16 5.00 16.73
C TYR A 4 12.09 5.49 15.62
N ARG A 5 12.77 4.58 14.92
CA ARG A 5 13.63 4.93 13.78
C ARG A 5 12.80 4.84 12.50
N LEU A 6 12.59 5.97 11.87
CA LEU A 6 11.85 6.10 10.63
C LEU A 6 12.78 6.43 9.47
N THR A 7 12.83 5.56 8.47
CA THR A 7 13.50 5.89 7.20
C THR A 7 12.48 6.42 6.21
N VAL A 8 12.76 7.58 5.64
CA VAL A 8 11.92 8.26 4.66
C VAL A 8 12.59 8.23 3.30
N LEU A 9 11.87 7.76 2.32
CA LEU A 9 12.25 7.65 0.91
C LEU A 9 11.25 8.48 0.10
N ALA A 10 11.51 9.78 -0.09
CA ALA A 10 10.52 10.69 -0.71
C ALA A 10 10.22 10.34 -2.18
N GLY A 11 11.21 9.81 -2.91
CA GLY A 11 11.04 9.33 -4.28
C GLY A 11 10.98 10.44 -5.33
N ASP A 12 10.16 10.23 -6.34
CA ASP A 12 10.08 11.03 -7.57
C ASP A 12 8.83 11.91 -7.63
N GLY A 13 8.91 12.95 -8.43
CA GLY A 13 7.77 13.73 -8.89
C GLY A 13 7.00 14.40 -7.75
N THR A 14 5.78 13.95 -7.51
CA THR A 14 4.90 14.45 -6.44
C THR A 14 5.19 13.80 -5.07
N GLY A 15 6.03 12.77 -5.04
CA GLY A 15 6.42 12.09 -3.80
C GLY A 15 6.94 13.02 -2.70
N PRO A 16 7.92 13.91 -2.98
CA PRO A 16 8.41 14.87 -2.00
C PRO A 16 7.33 15.81 -1.44
N GLU A 17 6.33 16.21 -2.25
CA GLU A 17 5.25 17.08 -1.81
C GLU A 17 4.33 16.38 -0.78
N VAL A 18 3.89 15.16 -1.07
CA VAL A 18 3.02 14.42 -0.15
C VAL A 18 3.75 13.92 1.09
N ILE A 19 5.05 13.59 0.98
CA ILE A 19 5.90 13.25 2.13
C ILE A 19 6.10 14.45 3.05
N ALA A 20 6.23 15.66 2.51
CA ALA A 20 6.34 16.87 3.34
C ALA A 20 5.10 17.05 4.25
N GLU A 21 3.90 16.76 3.73
CA GLU A 21 2.68 16.83 4.55
C GLU A 21 2.60 15.68 5.56
N ALA A 22 3.09 14.49 5.23
CA ALA A 22 3.22 13.38 6.18
C ALA A 22 4.16 13.74 7.34
N LEU A 23 5.32 14.32 7.05
CA LEU A 23 6.28 14.77 8.05
C LEU A 23 5.73 15.90 8.93
N ARG A 24 4.98 16.83 8.36
CA ARG A 24 4.24 17.87 9.12
C ARG A 24 3.30 17.24 10.15
N VAL A 25 2.52 16.24 9.74
CA VAL A 25 1.60 15.55 10.65
C VAL A 25 2.37 14.78 11.72
N ILE A 26 3.45 14.07 11.37
CA ILE A 26 4.31 13.37 12.34
C ILE A 26 4.87 14.36 13.38
N GLU A 27 5.34 15.53 12.95
CA GLU A 27 5.86 16.58 13.84
C GLU A 27 4.78 17.05 14.85
N VAL A 28 3.53 17.23 14.42
CA VAL A 28 2.41 17.57 15.33
C VAL A 28 2.24 16.50 16.41
N PHE A 29 2.34 15.23 16.06
CA PHE A 29 2.27 14.15 17.03
C PHE A 29 3.45 14.14 17.99
N GLU A 30 4.68 14.39 17.53
CA GLU A 30 5.86 14.48 18.39
C GLU A 30 5.77 15.65 19.38
N GLN A 31 5.24 16.78 18.95
CA GLN A 31 5.11 17.98 19.80
C GLN A 31 4.00 17.86 20.85
N ASN A 32 2.96 17.06 20.59
CA ASN A 32 1.74 17.02 21.40
C ASN A 32 1.45 15.65 22.04
N SER A 33 2.38 14.68 21.94
CA SER A 33 2.25 13.34 22.52
C SER A 33 3.59 12.79 23.02
N PRO A 34 3.61 11.66 23.76
CA PRO A 34 4.87 11.10 24.29
C PRO A 34 5.66 10.24 23.28
N ILE A 35 5.34 10.27 22.00
CA ILE A 35 6.08 9.56 20.94
C ILE A 35 7.15 10.45 20.32
N SER A 36 8.18 9.84 19.71
CA SER A 36 9.19 10.55 18.92
C SER A 36 9.74 9.67 17.81
N PHE A 37 10.23 10.31 16.75
CA PHE A 37 10.84 9.61 15.62
C PHE A 37 12.27 10.15 15.37
N GLU A 38 13.21 9.22 15.25
CA GLU A 38 14.52 9.52 14.68
C GLU A 38 14.39 9.32 13.16
N ILE A 39 14.27 10.41 12.42
CA ILE A 39 14.01 10.39 10.97
C ILE A 39 15.31 10.42 10.21
N THR A 40 15.50 9.47 9.28
CA THR A 40 16.58 9.45 8.30
C THR A 40 15.99 9.54 6.91
N GLU A 41 16.26 10.61 6.19
CA GLU A 41 15.86 10.78 4.80
C GLU A 41 16.96 10.26 3.87
N ILE A 42 16.57 9.40 2.90
CA ILE A 42 17.47 8.84 1.90
C ILE A 42 16.93 9.22 0.52
N PRO A 43 17.71 9.91 -0.32
CA PRO A 43 17.30 10.25 -1.67
C PRO A 43 17.23 8.97 -2.54
N CYS A 44 16.23 8.89 -3.42
CA CYS A 44 16.04 7.70 -4.25
C CYS A 44 15.11 7.99 -5.45
N GLY A 45 15.10 7.06 -6.39
CA GLY A 45 14.19 7.07 -7.52
C GLY A 45 14.84 7.36 -8.87
N GLY A 46 14.00 7.59 -9.87
CA GLY A 46 14.43 7.84 -11.23
C GLY A 46 15.08 9.21 -11.43
N GLN A 47 14.61 10.25 -10.73
CA GLN A 47 15.24 11.57 -10.78
C GLN A 47 16.65 11.52 -10.16
N TYR A 48 16.81 10.86 -9.02
CA TYR A 48 18.11 10.65 -8.40
C TYR A 48 19.04 9.83 -9.31
N TYR A 49 18.51 8.81 -10.01
CA TYR A 49 19.27 8.03 -11.00
C TYR A 49 19.79 8.89 -12.16
N LEU A 50 18.99 9.80 -12.69
CA LEU A 50 19.42 10.69 -13.77
C LEU A 50 20.57 11.62 -13.35
N GLU A 51 20.65 11.98 -12.09
CA GLU A 51 21.69 12.86 -11.55
C GLU A 51 22.98 12.10 -11.19
N THR A 52 22.86 10.87 -10.68
CA THR A 52 23.97 10.16 -10.05
C THR A 52 24.39 8.86 -10.75
N GLY A 53 23.51 8.28 -11.56
CA GLY A 53 23.66 6.95 -12.14
C GLY A 53 23.25 5.79 -11.23
N GLU A 54 22.80 6.09 -9.99
CA GLU A 54 22.37 5.12 -8.98
C GLU A 54 20.89 5.36 -8.58
N GLU A 55 20.12 4.32 -8.29
CA GLU A 55 18.70 4.47 -7.89
C GLU A 55 18.54 4.99 -6.46
N TRP A 56 19.55 4.85 -5.62
CA TRP A 56 19.75 5.38 -4.26
C TRP A 56 21.23 5.25 -3.83
N PRO A 57 21.69 5.91 -2.74
CA PRO A 57 23.06 5.78 -2.25
C PRO A 57 23.42 4.34 -1.85
N GLU A 58 24.69 3.99 -2.01
CA GLU A 58 25.23 2.72 -1.50
C GLU A 58 24.95 2.55 0.01
N GLY A 59 24.59 1.35 0.44
CA GLY A 59 24.24 1.06 1.84
C GLY A 59 22.79 1.40 2.23
N SER A 60 21.99 2.00 1.36
CA SER A 60 20.59 2.38 1.66
C SER A 60 19.71 1.19 1.99
N PHE A 61 19.89 0.07 1.30
CA PHE A 61 19.15 -1.15 1.62
C PHE A 61 19.49 -1.69 3.01
N GLU A 62 20.78 -1.73 3.35
CA GLU A 62 21.28 -2.16 4.66
C GLU A 62 20.75 -1.24 5.76
N HIS A 63 20.71 0.07 5.52
CA HIS A 63 20.11 1.01 6.46
C HIS A 63 18.62 0.71 6.69
N CYS A 64 17.84 0.55 5.62
CA CYS A 64 16.43 0.18 5.72
C CYS A 64 16.22 -1.14 6.48
N ARG A 65 17.11 -2.12 6.29
CA ARG A 65 17.03 -3.43 6.95
C ARG A 65 17.42 -3.38 8.44
N ASP A 66 18.50 -2.68 8.78
CA ASP A 66 19.13 -2.81 10.08
C ASP A 66 18.86 -1.64 11.03
N ASN A 67 18.53 -0.46 10.48
CA ASN A 67 18.40 0.77 11.24
C ASN A 67 17.00 1.41 11.19
N SER A 68 15.98 0.71 10.66
CA SER A 68 14.62 1.22 10.57
C SER A 68 13.63 0.35 11.35
N ASP A 69 12.77 0.98 12.14
CA ASP A 69 11.60 0.35 12.72
C ASP A 69 10.43 0.37 11.72
N ALA A 70 10.36 1.43 10.89
CA ALA A 70 9.45 1.55 9.76
C ALA A 70 10.10 2.33 8.60
N ILE A 71 9.60 2.11 7.38
CA ILE A 71 9.98 2.84 6.17
C ILE A 71 8.74 3.54 5.64
N LEU A 72 8.83 4.85 5.40
CA LEU A 72 7.81 5.64 4.71
C LEU A 72 8.34 5.96 3.32
N LEU A 73 7.68 5.45 2.30
CA LEU A 73 8.03 5.63 0.89
C LEU A 73 7.01 6.55 0.23
N GLY A 74 7.50 7.54 -0.52
CA GLY A 74 6.68 8.34 -1.42
C GLY A 74 6.48 7.64 -2.79
N ALA A 75 6.23 8.42 -3.81
CA ALA A 75 6.01 7.87 -5.15
C ALA A 75 7.33 7.62 -5.88
N ILE A 76 7.44 6.51 -6.61
CA ILE A 76 8.61 6.16 -7.41
C ILE A 76 8.21 6.02 -8.88
N GLY A 77 9.10 6.48 -9.76
CA GLY A 77 9.03 6.29 -11.20
C GLY A 77 9.14 7.62 -11.95
N TRP A 78 10.16 7.71 -12.80
CA TRP A 78 10.36 8.85 -13.70
C TRP A 78 10.45 8.34 -15.13
N PRO A 79 9.59 8.78 -16.05
CA PRO A 79 9.46 8.17 -17.39
C PRO A 79 10.74 8.10 -18.19
N ASP A 80 11.59 9.14 -18.08
CA ASP A 80 12.84 9.27 -18.82
C ASP A 80 14.02 8.55 -18.16
N ALA A 81 13.86 8.08 -16.93
CA ALA A 81 14.89 7.36 -16.20
C ALA A 81 14.84 5.86 -16.53
N ARG A 82 15.72 5.44 -17.46
CA ARG A 82 15.82 4.06 -17.90
C ARG A 82 17.19 3.48 -17.57
N LEU A 83 17.17 2.25 -17.06
CA LEU A 83 18.38 1.44 -16.89
C LEU A 83 18.90 0.97 -18.25
N PRO A 84 20.18 0.57 -18.37
CA PRO A 84 20.74 0.07 -19.66
C PRO A 84 20.02 -1.12 -20.28
N ASN A 85 19.27 -1.90 -19.46
CA ASN A 85 18.46 -3.03 -19.93
C ASN A 85 17.03 -2.62 -20.34
N GLY A 86 16.70 -1.33 -20.32
CA GLY A 86 15.38 -0.79 -20.68
C GLY A 86 14.37 -0.73 -19.54
N ASP A 87 14.64 -1.33 -18.38
CA ASP A 87 13.76 -1.24 -17.21
C ASP A 87 13.70 0.20 -16.67
N MET A 88 12.60 0.56 -16.03
CA MET A 88 12.46 1.86 -15.37
C MET A 88 13.34 1.92 -14.13
N ALA A 89 14.10 2.99 -13.95
CA ALA A 89 14.87 3.23 -12.74
C ALA A 89 13.93 3.48 -11.53
N GLY A 90 14.36 3.08 -10.34
CA GLY A 90 13.57 3.09 -9.10
C GLY A 90 13.00 1.73 -8.72
N GLY A 91 13.07 0.74 -9.62
CA GLY A 91 12.61 -0.61 -9.37
C GLY A 91 13.32 -1.30 -8.19
N GLN A 92 14.62 -1.06 -8.01
CA GLN A 92 15.37 -1.60 -6.86
C GLN A 92 14.88 -1.05 -5.54
N VAL A 93 14.44 0.20 -5.47
CA VAL A 93 13.89 0.78 -4.24
C VAL A 93 12.63 0.03 -3.83
N ILE A 94 11.61 -0.04 -4.68
CA ILE A 94 10.32 -0.65 -4.32
C ILE A 94 10.43 -2.17 -4.22
N LEU A 95 10.83 -2.82 -5.32
CA LEU A 95 10.79 -4.28 -5.43
C LEU A 95 11.94 -4.93 -4.65
N GLY A 96 13.11 -4.26 -4.59
CA GLY A 96 14.23 -4.70 -3.78
C GLY A 96 13.89 -4.70 -2.30
N LEU A 97 13.22 -3.65 -1.78
CA LEU A 97 12.73 -3.62 -0.40
C LEU A 97 11.67 -4.69 -0.15
N ARG A 98 10.65 -4.81 -1.03
CA ARG A 98 9.61 -5.84 -0.87
C ARG A 98 10.16 -7.25 -0.80
N SER A 99 11.07 -7.61 -1.71
CA SER A 99 11.70 -8.92 -1.75
C SER A 99 12.73 -9.12 -0.63
N GLY A 100 13.71 -8.22 -0.53
CA GLY A 100 14.83 -8.34 0.40
C GLY A 100 14.41 -8.30 1.88
N LEU A 101 13.42 -7.50 2.22
CA LEU A 101 12.83 -7.42 3.56
C LEU A 101 11.68 -8.42 3.78
N LYS A 102 11.33 -9.23 2.78
CA LYS A 102 10.27 -10.24 2.82
C LYS A 102 8.90 -9.65 3.19
N LEU A 103 8.56 -8.51 2.59
CA LEU A 103 7.29 -7.80 2.82
C LEU A 103 6.16 -8.51 2.04
N TYR A 104 5.67 -9.62 2.56
CA TYR A 104 4.80 -10.56 1.85
C TYR A 104 3.33 -10.16 1.77
N ALA A 105 2.84 -9.36 2.70
CA ALA A 105 1.47 -8.89 2.72
C ALA A 105 1.41 -7.40 2.37
N ASN A 106 0.85 -7.09 1.21
CA ASN A 106 0.52 -5.72 0.84
C ASN A 106 -0.94 -5.47 1.21
N VAL A 107 -1.16 -4.64 2.20
CA VAL A 107 -2.47 -4.34 2.81
C VAL A 107 -2.95 -3.01 2.27
N ARG A 108 -4.11 -3.01 1.63
CA ARG A 108 -4.73 -1.83 1.00
C ARG A 108 -6.15 -1.65 1.53
N PRO A 109 -6.39 -0.76 2.49
CA PRO A 109 -7.74 -0.40 2.89
C PRO A 109 -8.44 0.38 1.77
N ILE A 110 -9.71 0.09 1.58
CA ILE A 110 -10.60 0.76 0.64
C ILE A 110 -11.79 1.27 1.44
N LYS A 111 -11.80 2.57 1.71
CA LYS A 111 -12.84 3.22 2.50
C LYS A 111 -13.33 4.49 1.83
N LEU A 112 -14.63 4.59 1.65
CA LEU A 112 -15.26 5.81 1.13
C LEU A 112 -15.63 6.74 2.28
N TYR A 113 -15.11 7.95 2.25
CA TYR A 113 -15.46 8.97 3.23
C TYR A 113 -16.68 9.79 2.79
N PRO A 114 -17.48 10.32 3.76
CA PRO A 114 -18.59 11.22 3.45
C PRO A 114 -18.14 12.42 2.62
N GLY A 115 -18.97 12.82 1.66
CA GLY A 115 -18.69 13.97 0.79
C GLY A 115 -17.69 13.68 -0.35
N VAL A 116 -16.97 12.58 -0.33
CA VAL A 116 -16.10 12.18 -1.44
C VAL A 116 -16.92 11.77 -2.65
N GLN A 117 -16.64 12.39 -3.78
CA GLN A 117 -17.31 12.12 -5.06
C GLN A 117 -16.42 11.29 -5.98
N HIS A 118 -17.07 10.52 -6.85
CA HIS A 118 -16.41 9.69 -7.84
C HIS A 118 -16.34 10.40 -9.18
N LYS A 119 -15.18 10.40 -9.79
CA LYS A 119 -14.99 10.98 -11.14
C LYS A 119 -15.34 9.95 -12.20
N VAL A 120 -16.58 10.00 -12.70
CA VAL A 120 -17.07 9.10 -13.76
C VAL A 120 -17.40 9.92 -15.01
N HIS A 121 -16.87 9.53 -16.16
CA HIS A 121 -16.98 10.28 -17.42
C HIS A 121 -16.54 11.76 -17.33
N GLY A 122 -15.54 12.04 -16.48
CA GLY A 122 -15.04 13.40 -16.26
C GLY A 122 -15.93 14.27 -15.38
N VAL A 123 -17.00 13.73 -14.81
CA VAL A 123 -17.93 14.43 -13.91
C VAL A 123 -17.81 13.85 -12.51
N HIS A 124 -17.73 14.72 -11.50
CA HIS A 124 -17.79 14.32 -10.10
C HIS A 124 -19.25 14.08 -9.70
N GLN A 125 -19.52 12.89 -9.15
CA GLN A 125 -20.86 12.49 -8.71
C GLN A 125 -20.77 11.41 -7.62
N GLN A 126 -21.80 11.32 -6.78
CA GLN A 126 -21.94 10.27 -5.81
C GLN A 126 -22.44 8.99 -6.51
N VAL A 127 -21.61 7.95 -6.59
CA VAL A 127 -21.98 6.64 -7.18
C VAL A 127 -22.26 5.63 -6.08
N TRP A 128 -21.34 5.48 -5.12
CA TRP A 128 -21.51 4.64 -3.93
C TRP A 128 -21.66 5.51 -2.69
N GLN A 129 -22.28 4.97 -1.65
CA GLN A 129 -22.43 5.63 -0.36
C GLN A 129 -21.31 5.19 0.61
N PRO A 130 -20.92 6.00 1.60
CA PRO A 130 -19.85 5.68 2.55
C PRO A 130 -20.04 4.37 3.32
N ASP A 131 -21.29 4.01 3.63
CA ASP A 131 -21.64 2.76 4.33
C ASP A 131 -21.56 1.51 3.45
N MET A 132 -21.42 1.67 2.13
CA MET A 132 -21.22 0.56 1.19
C MET A 132 -19.74 0.17 0.99
N VAL A 133 -18.79 1.01 1.39
CA VAL A 133 -17.37 0.82 1.04
C VAL A 133 -16.48 0.94 2.27
N ASP A 134 -16.21 -0.18 2.91
CA ASP A 134 -15.21 -0.33 3.98
C ASP A 134 -14.65 -1.75 3.98
N MET A 135 -13.67 -2.00 3.13
CA MET A 135 -13.02 -3.30 2.99
C MET A 135 -11.49 -3.17 3.03
N VAL A 136 -10.80 -4.29 3.19
CA VAL A 136 -9.35 -4.35 3.08
C VAL A 136 -8.93 -5.44 2.10
N MET A 137 -8.14 -5.08 1.11
CA MET A 137 -7.58 -6.03 0.16
C MET A 137 -6.14 -6.37 0.52
N ILE A 138 -5.82 -7.66 0.55
CA ILE A 138 -4.50 -8.18 0.90
C ILE A 138 -3.91 -8.87 -0.33
N ARG A 139 -2.89 -8.25 -0.91
CA ARG A 139 -2.14 -8.75 -2.03
C ARG A 139 -0.93 -9.54 -1.54
N GLU A 140 -0.75 -10.79 -1.98
CA GLU A 140 0.56 -11.44 -1.88
C GLU A 140 1.58 -10.63 -2.67
N ASN A 141 2.75 -10.37 -2.11
CA ASN A 141 3.63 -9.30 -2.61
C ASN A 141 5.03 -9.78 -3.04
N THR A 142 5.34 -11.08 -2.93
CA THR A 142 6.70 -11.61 -3.11
C THR A 142 6.82 -12.77 -4.09
N GLU A 143 5.70 -13.27 -4.60
CA GLU A 143 5.61 -14.35 -5.59
C GLU A 143 4.81 -13.90 -6.82
N GLY A 144 4.47 -14.82 -7.69
CA GLY A 144 3.63 -14.55 -8.86
C GLY A 144 4.40 -14.02 -10.07
N LEU A 145 3.72 -13.29 -10.94
CA LEU A 145 4.29 -12.86 -12.21
C LEU A 145 5.49 -11.92 -12.06
N TYR A 146 5.51 -11.12 -11.00
CA TYR A 146 6.64 -10.21 -10.70
C TYR A 146 7.93 -10.93 -10.29
N HIS A 147 7.89 -12.26 -10.12
CA HIS A 147 9.06 -13.06 -9.76
C HIS A 147 10.18 -12.97 -10.80
N SER A 148 9.85 -12.87 -12.08
CA SER A 148 10.84 -12.69 -13.16
C SER A 148 11.70 -11.45 -12.96
N LEU A 149 11.06 -10.32 -12.63
CA LEU A 149 11.78 -9.07 -12.35
C LEU A 149 12.65 -9.19 -11.11
N LEU A 150 12.12 -9.75 -10.02
CA LEU A 150 12.88 -9.97 -8.78
C LEU A 150 14.10 -10.87 -9.03
N ARG A 151 13.96 -11.93 -9.83
CA ARG A 151 15.06 -12.80 -10.20
C ARG A 151 16.14 -12.05 -10.97
N ARG A 152 15.78 -11.22 -11.96
CA ARG A 152 16.75 -10.38 -12.71
C ARG A 152 17.52 -9.44 -11.77
N MET A 153 16.82 -8.81 -10.82
CA MET A 153 17.45 -7.92 -9.83
C MET A 153 18.45 -8.68 -8.94
N GLU A 154 18.09 -9.88 -8.47
CA GLU A 154 19.00 -10.73 -7.67
C GLU A 154 20.22 -11.20 -8.48
N GLN A 155 20.04 -11.58 -9.74
CA GLN A 155 21.12 -11.97 -10.64
C GLN A 155 22.09 -10.80 -10.87
N LYS A 156 21.55 -9.59 -11.15
CA LYS A 156 22.35 -8.37 -11.30
C LYS A 156 23.18 -8.08 -10.04
N ALA A 157 22.57 -8.17 -8.85
CA ALA A 157 23.25 -7.94 -7.58
C ALA A 157 24.42 -8.93 -7.33
N LYS A 158 24.33 -10.15 -7.91
CA LYS A 158 25.38 -11.17 -7.86
C LYS A 158 26.40 -11.06 -9.00
N GLY A 159 26.24 -10.08 -9.91
CA GLY A 159 27.07 -9.98 -11.11
C GLY A 159 26.82 -11.08 -12.15
N GLU A 160 25.70 -11.78 -12.06
CA GLU A 160 25.27 -12.81 -12.98
C GLU A 160 24.60 -12.18 -14.21
N LYS A 161 24.66 -12.88 -15.37
CA LYS A 161 23.93 -12.44 -16.57
C LYS A 161 22.44 -12.74 -16.41
N ASP A 162 21.62 -11.83 -16.93
CA ASP A 162 20.19 -12.08 -17.12
C ASP A 162 20.04 -13.11 -18.24
N GLU A 163 19.70 -14.34 -17.87
CA GLU A 163 19.42 -15.40 -18.84
C GLU A 163 17.91 -15.61 -18.92
N PRO A 164 17.30 -15.42 -20.10
CA PRO A 164 15.87 -15.61 -20.28
C PRO A 164 15.50 -17.07 -19.99
N ILE A 165 14.29 -17.29 -19.50
CA ILE A 165 13.75 -18.63 -19.33
C ILE A 165 13.31 -19.13 -20.69
N VAL A 166 14.01 -20.12 -21.23
CA VAL A 166 13.68 -20.75 -22.51
C VAL A 166 12.91 -22.04 -22.26
N ILE A 167 11.73 -22.16 -22.84
CA ILE A 167 10.98 -23.41 -22.93
C ILE A 167 11.11 -23.90 -24.37
N GLU A 168 11.94 -24.91 -24.57
CA GLU A 168 12.36 -25.35 -25.90
C GLU A 168 11.23 -25.98 -26.76
N GLU A 169 10.18 -26.50 -26.13
CA GLU A 169 9.08 -27.12 -26.86
C GLU A 169 7.71 -26.61 -26.36
N PHE A 170 7.13 -25.67 -27.08
CA PHE A 170 5.74 -25.31 -26.91
C PHE A 170 5.01 -25.38 -28.27
N PRO A 171 4.23 -26.45 -28.54
CA PRO A 171 3.57 -26.63 -29.82
C PRO A 171 2.64 -25.46 -30.16
N GLY A 172 2.81 -24.89 -31.34
CA GLY A 172 1.99 -23.81 -31.86
C GLY A 172 2.50 -22.38 -31.53
N LEU A 173 3.66 -22.27 -30.89
CA LEU A 173 4.38 -21.00 -30.75
C LEU A 173 5.71 -21.11 -31.51
N GLU A 174 5.82 -20.35 -32.61
CA GLU A 174 7.00 -20.28 -33.47
C GLU A 174 7.50 -18.84 -33.51
N GLY A 175 8.83 -18.67 -33.61
CA GLY A 175 9.47 -17.36 -33.67
C GLY A 175 9.96 -16.84 -32.33
N GLU A 176 9.92 -15.51 -32.16
CA GLU A 176 10.34 -14.85 -30.91
C GLU A 176 9.27 -15.03 -29.83
N VAL A 177 9.63 -15.67 -28.71
CA VAL A 177 8.73 -15.96 -27.59
C VAL A 177 9.43 -15.64 -26.26
N GLU A 178 8.79 -14.80 -25.44
CA GLU A 178 9.25 -14.45 -24.10
C GLU A 178 8.40 -15.15 -23.03
N TRP A 179 9.05 -15.56 -21.96
CA TRP A 179 8.44 -16.32 -20.88
C TRP A 179 8.60 -15.64 -19.53
N ASP A 180 7.48 -15.40 -18.85
CA ASP A 180 7.47 -14.97 -17.47
C ASP A 180 6.89 -16.05 -16.55
N PRO A 181 7.69 -16.67 -15.66
CA PRO A 181 7.19 -17.64 -14.71
C PRO A 181 6.32 -16.96 -13.66
N ARG A 182 5.21 -17.62 -13.32
CA ARG A 182 4.30 -17.20 -12.26
C ARG A 182 4.24 -18.25 -11.14
N PRO A 183 5.27 -18.34 -10.27
CA PRO A 183 5.26 -19.24 -9.15
C PRO A 183 4.22 -18.86 -8.11
N ILE A 184 3.52 -19.85 -7.55
CA ILE A 184 2.69 -19.73 -6.36
C ILE A 184 3.07 -20.92 -5.47
N SER A 185 3.60 -20.63 -4.28
CA SER A 185 4.05 -21.65 -3.34
C SER A 185 3.05 -21.86 -2.19
N ARG A 186 3.09 -23.04 -1.58
CA ARG A 186 2.32 -23.30 -0.36
C ARG A 186 2.70 -22.31 0.74
N LYS A 187 3.99 -22.12 0.98
CA LYS A 187 4.50 -21.22 2.03
C LYS A 187 4.07 -19.78 1.85
N GLY A 188 4.14 -19.26 0.62
CA GLY A 188 3.70 -17.91 0.30
C GLY A 188 2.20 -17.74 0.48
N SER A 189 1.42 -18.73 0.01
CA SER A 189 -0.03 -18.74 0.16
C SER A 189 -0.48 -18.83 1.62
N GLU A 190 0.09 -19.78 2.39
CA GLU A 190 -0.26 -19.95 3.82
C GLU A 190 -0.05 -18.67 4.63
N ARG A 191 1.09 -17.98 4.46
CA ARG A 191 1.39 -16.80 5.27
C ARG A 191 0.45 -15.63 4.98
N VAL A 192 0.12 -15.36 3.70
CA VAL A 192 -0.75 -14.24 3.34
C VAL A 192 -2.22 -14.53 3.67
N ILE A 193 -2.66 -15.79 3.52
CA ILE A 193 -4.01 -16.20 3.88
C ILE A 193 -4.21 -16.17 5.40
N ASN A 194 -3.28 -16.73 6.19
CA ASN A 194 -3.36 -16.61 7.65
C ASN A 194 -3.39 -15.14 8.12
N PHE A 195 -2.58 -14.28 7.48
CA PHE A 195 -2.62 -12.85 7.77
C PHE A 195 -4.01 -12.25 7.50
N ALA A 196 -4.70 -12.67 6.44
CA ALA A 196 -6.05 -12.21 6.13
C ALA A 196 -7.07 -12.61 7.23
N PHE A 197 -6.99 -13.82 7.73
CA PHE A 197 -7.84 -14.30 8.83
C PHE A 197 -7.54 -13.55 10.14
N ASP A 198 -6.26 -13.31 10.44
CA ASP A 198 -5.88 -12.53 11.64
C ASP A 198 -6.35 -11.07 11.54
N LEU A 199 -6.27 -10.48 10.35
CA LEU A 199 -6.77 -9.12 10.11
C LEU A 199 -8.30 -9.04 10.24
N ALA A 200 -9.05 -10.01 9.73
CA ALA A 200 -10.49 -10.06 9.88
C ALA A 200 -10.89 -10.09 11.37
N ARG A 201 -10.21 -10.88 12.19
CA ARG A 201 -10.42 -10.88 13.64
C ARG A 201 -10.04 -9.55 14.30
N HIS A 202 -8.97 -8.90 13.83
CA HIS A 202 -8.58 -7.59 14.36
C HIS A 202 -9.64 -6.53 14.04
N ARG A 203 -10.12 -6.48 12.79
CA ARG A 203 -11.18 -5.56 12.37
C ARG A 203 -12.45 -5.74 13.18
N GLN A 204 -12.89 -6.96 13.43
CA GLN A 204 -14.06 -7.22 14.28
C GLN A 204 -13.87 -6.65 15.69
N ARG A 205 -12.74 -6.94 16.33
CA ARG A 205 -12.49 -6.45 17.69
C ARG A 205 -12.47 -4.93 17.79
N LYS A 206 -11.91 -4.26 16.76
CA LYS A 206 -11.73 -2.80 16.74
C LYS A 206 -12.99 -2.07 16.27
N MET A 207 -13.69 -2.61 15.29
CA MET A 207 -14.78 -1.92 14.59
C MET A 207 -16.17 -2.56 14.80
N GLY A 208 -16.24 -3.80 15.32
CA GLY A 208 -17.50 -4.51 15.52
C GLY A 208 -18.19 -4.99 14.24
N VAL A 209 -17.48 -4.96 13.11
CA VAL A 209 -18.00 -5.39 11.81
C VAL A 209 -18.12 -6.91 11.69
N SER A 210 -18.96 -7.40 10.80
CA SER A 210 -19.03 -8.81 10.44
C SER A 210 -17.69 -9.24 9.87
N GLN A 211 -17.26 -10.47 10.19
CA GLN A 211 -15.98 -11.01 9.73
C GLN A 211 -16.18 -11.92 8.55
N SER A 212 -15.69 -11.49 7.40
CA SER A 212 -15.58 -12.39 6.27
C SER A 212 -14.20 -12.29 5.60
N VAL A 213 -13.74 -13.41 5.02
CA VAL A 213 -12.54 -13.46 4.18
C VAL A 213 -12.91 -14.06 2.83
N THR A 214 -12.76 -13.26 1.78
CA THR A 214 -12.99 -13.67 0.40
C THR A 214 -11.67 -13.98 -0.30
N CYS A 215 -11.51 -15.21 -0.81
CA CYS A 215 -10.36 -15.59 -1.63
C CYS A 215 -10.64 -15.33 -3.11
N VAL A 216 -9.81 -14.50 -3.74
CA VAL A 216 -9.97 -14.18 -5.16
C VAL A 216 -8.81 -14.71 -5.99
N ASP A 217 -9.10 -15.51 -7.00
CA ASP A 217 -8.09 -16.16 -7.83
C ASP A 217 -8.60 -16.54 -9.24
N LYS A 218 -7.87 -17.36 -9.97
CA LYS A 218 -8.27 -17.95 -11.28
C LYS A 218 -8.10 -19.47 -11.27
N SER A 219 -8.57 -20.14 -10.22
CA SER A 219 -8.36 -21.57 -9.99
C SER A 219 -9.06 -22.49 -11.00
N ASN A 220 -10.09 -21.99 -11.70
CA ASN A 220 -10.71 -22.73 -12.81
C ASN A 220 -9.76 -22.93 -14.00
N VAL A 221 -8.74 -22.08 -14.17
CA VAL A 221 -7.81 -22.16 -15.31
C VAL A 221 -6.39 -22.52 -14.87
N THR A 222 -5.84 -21.86 -13.83
CA THR A 222 -4.40 -21.95 -13.52
C THR A 222 -4.11 -22.84 -12.34
N ARG A 223 -3.04 -23.68 -12.47
CA ARG A 223 -2.63 -24.62 -11.41
C ARG A 223 -2.17 -23.92 -10.13
N GLY A 224 -1.42 -22.81 -10.24
CA GLY A 224 -1.00 -22.05 -9.07
C GLY A 224 -2.18 -21.49 -8.27
N CYS A 225 -3.23 -21.00 -8.94
CA CYS A 225 -4.44 -20.57 -8.24
C CYS A 225 -5.22 -21.74 -7.63
N ARG A 226 -5.19 -22.94 -8.23
CA ARG A 226 -5.78 -24.12 -7.57
C ARG A 226 -5.08 -24.44 -6.26
N LEU A 227 -3.74 -24.30 -6.22
CA LEU A 227 -2.97 -24.46 -4.99
C LEU A 227 -3.37 -23.38 -3.97
N PHE A 228 -3.41 -22.10 -4.37
CA PHE A 228 -3.82 -20.99 -3.50
C PHE A 228 -5.22 -21.20 -2.90
N ARG A 229 -6.22 -21.51 -3.75
CA ARG A 229 -7.59 -21.83 -3.34
C ARG A 229 -7.69 -23.04 -2.43
N GLY A 230 -6.91 -24.08 -2.71
CA GLY A 230 -6.86 -25.30 -1.87
C GLY A 230 -6.34 -25.00 -0.47
N ILE A 231 -5.28 -24.19 -0.36
CA ILE A 231 -4.71 -23.76 0.91
C ILE A 231 -5.69 -22.84 1.66
N PHE A 232 -6.37 -21.92 0.96
CA PHE A 232 -7.42 -21.09 1.55
C PHE A 232 -8.51 -21.95 2.19
N LYS A 233 -8.98 -23.00 1.50
CA LYS A 233 -9.97 -23.92 2.03
C LYS A 233 -9.46 -24.68 3.27
N GLU A 234 -8.21 -25.19 3.23
CA GLU A 234 -7.58 -25.86 4.37
C GLU A 234 -7.53 -24.94 5.62
N ILE A 235 -7.19 -23.66 5.43
CA ILE A 235 -7.14 -22.65 6.51
C ILE A 235 -8.55 -22.27 6.97
N SER A 236 -9.50 -22.11 6.06
CA SER A 236 -10.90 -21.83 6.39
C SER A 236 -11.51 -22.91 7.30
N GLU A 237 -11.25 -24.19 7.01
CA GLU A 237 -11.71 -25.32 7.84
C GLU A 237 -11.15 -25.28 9.27
N GLN A 238 -9.99 -24.65 9.47
CA GLN A 238 -9.36 -24.45 10.79
C GLN A 238 -9.86 -23.20 11.52
N ASN A 239 -10.62 -22.32 10.85
CA ASN A 239 -11.10 -21.05 11.35
C ASN A 239 -12.61 -20.88 11.16
N PRO A 240 -13.44 -21.76 11.77
CA PRO A 240 -14.90 -21.78 11.57
C PRO A 240 -15.63 -20.55 12.16
N ASP A 241 -14.92 -19.72 12.91
CA ASP A 241 -15.41 -18.46 13.48
C ASP A 241 -15.48 -17.31 12.45
N ILE A 242 -14.89 -17.49 11.27
CA ILE A 242 -14.85 -16.48 10.21
C ILE A 242 -15.64 -17.00 9.00
N GLU A 243 -16.55 -16.17 8.51
CA GLU A 243 -17.27 -16.44 7.27
C GLU A 243 -16.31 -16.40 6.07
N THR A 244 -16.41 -17.34 5.15
CA THR A 244 -15.50 -17.41 4.01
C THR A 244 -16.23 -17.56 2.70
N ASP A 245 -15.77 -16.84 1.68
CA ASP A 245 -16.24 -16.94 0.30
C ASP A 245 -15.05 -16.99 -0.67
N ALA A 246 -15.35 -17.29 -1.94
CA ALA A 246 -14.31 -17.41 -2.95
C ALA A 246 -14.83 -17.08 -4.36
N ALA A 247 -14.15 -16.16 -5.02
CA ALA A 247 -14.49 -15.68 -6.37
C ALA A 247 -13.38 -15.96 -7.39
N TYR A 248 -13.76 -16.02 -8.66
CA TYR A 248 -12.78 -15.86 -9.75
C TYR A 248 -12.58 -14.38 -10.02
N ILE A 249 -11.34 -13.99 -10.34
CA ILE A 249 -10.96 -12.58 -10.49
C ILE A 249 -11.84 -11.82 -11.49
N ASP A 250 -12.22 -12.43 -12.58
CA ASP A 250 -13.11 -11.83 -13.59
C ASP A 250 -14.52 -11.55 -13.06
N ALA A 251 -15.12 -12.49 -12.31
CA ALA A 251 -16.39 -12.25 -11.64
C ALA A 251 -16.26 -11.25 -10.50
N PHE A 252 -15.15 -11.33 -9.73
CA PHE A 252 -14.88 -10.43 -8.62
C PHE A 252 -14.84 -8.96 -9.05
N THR A 253 -14.21 -8.63 -10.19
CA THR A 253 -14.16 -7.25 -10.67
C THR A 253 -15.55 -6.66 -10.94
N MET A 254 -16.51 -7.49 -11.34
CA MET A 254 -17.90 -7.06 -11.50
C MET A 254 -18.59 -6.88 -10.13
N TRP A 255 -18.42 -7.83 -9.20
CA TRP A 255 -19.04 -7.76 -7.88
C TRP A 255 -18.50 -6.59 -7.07
N LEU A 256 -17.20 -6.34 -7.14
CA LEU A 256 -16.55 -5.21 -6.51
C LEU A 256 -17.23 -3.86 -6.86
N MET A 257 -17.68 -3.72 -8.09
CA MET A 257 -18.36 -2.49 -8.55
C MET A 257 -19.84 -2.47 -8.29
N ARG A 258 -20.48 -3.63 -8.10
CA ARG A 258 -21.92 -3.76 -7.94
C ARG A 258 -22.37 -3.82 -6.49
N ASP A 259 -21.68 -4.64 -5.72
CA ASP A 259 -22.09 -5.05 -4.39
C ASP A 259 -20.86 -4.98 -3.42
N PRO A 260 -20.15 -3.80 -3.34
CA PRO A 260 -18.93 -3.66 -2.52
C PRO A 260 -19.19 -3.86 -1.03
N GLU A 261 -20.42 -3.65 -0.55
CA GLU A 261 -20.86 -3.82 0.84
C GLU A 261 -20.78 -5.26 1.34
N ASP A 262 -20.74 -6.24 0.44
CA ASP A 262 -20.63 -7.66 0.77
C ASP A 262 -19.17 -8.08 1.09
N LEU A 263 -18.20 -7.16 0.94
CA LEU A 263 -16.77 -7.45 1.07
C LEU A 263 -16.19 -6.84 2.37
N ASP A 264 -15.48 -7.65 3.17
CA ASP A 264 -14.71 -7.18 4.32
C ASP A 264 -13.20 -7.35 4.07
N VAL A 265 -12.66 -8.56 4.21
CA VAL A 265 -11.25 -8.83 3.91
C VAL A 265 -11.14 -9.68 2.65
N VAL A 266 -10.35 -9.21 1.68
CA VAL A 266 -10.15 -9.92 0.41
C VAL A 266 -8.69 -10.30 0.26
N VAL A 267 -8.38 -11.58 -0.02
CA VAL A 267 -7.00 -12.06 -0.22
C VAL A 267 -6.78 -12.54 -1.65
N LEU A 268 -5.68 -12.05 -2.27
CA LEU A 268 -5.41 -12.27 -3.69
C LEU A 268 -3.92 -12.64 -3.93
N PRO A 269 -3.63 -13.46 -4.97
CA PRO A 269 -2.29 -13.56 -5.55
C PRO A 269 -1.81 -12.21 -6.10
N ASN A 270 -0.50 -12.03 -6.18
CA ASN A 270 0.20 -10.78 -6.47
C ASN A 270 -0.42 -9.94 -7.61
N MET A 271 -0.37 -10.38 -8.84
CA MET A 271 -0.85 -9.60 -9.99
C MET A 271 -2.36 -9.31 -9.92
N PHE A 272 -3.15 -10.25 -9.43
CA PHE A 272 -4.60 -10.03 -9.31
C PHE A 272 -4.90 -9.00 -8.22
N GLY A 273 -4.15 -9.06 -7.10
CA GLY A 273 -4.23 -8.05 -6.05
C GLY A 273 -3.86 -6.66 -6.55
N ASP A 274 -2.82 -6.56 -7.39
CA ASP A 274 -2.40 -5.30 -7.99
C ASP A 274 -3.53 -4.65 -8.81
N ILE A 275 -4.03 -5.39 -9.79
CA ILE A 275 -5.08 -4.89 -10.71
C ILE A 275 -6.39 -4.61 -9.98
N ALA A 276 -6.80 -5.53 -9.09
CA ALA A 276 -8.08 -5.40 -8.38
C ALA A 276 -8.10 -4.24 -7.39
N THR A 277 -6.97 -3.93 -6.74
CA THR A 277 -6.91 -2.81 -5.80
C THR A 277 -6.89 -1.45 -6.51
N ASP A 278 -6.32 -1.36 -7.71
CA ASP A 278 -6.41 -0.14 -8.52
C ASP A 278 -7.86 0.10 -8.99
N LEU A 279 -8.57 -0.97 -9.37
CA LEU A 279 -10.01 -0.87 -9.66
C LEU A 279 -10.79 -0.46 -8.39
N ALA A 280 -10.49 -1.06 -7.25
CA ALA A 280 -11.15 -0.76 -5.97
C ALA A 280 -10.92 0.70 -5.52
N SER A 281 -9.79 1.32 -5.89
CA SER A 281 -9.52 2.72 -5.55
C SER A 281 -10.58 3.69 -6.09
N VAL A 282 -11.25 3.32 -7.19
CA VAL A 282 -12.36 4.09 -7.74
C VAL A 282 -13.51 4.23 -6.74
N LEU A 283 -13.75 3.20 -5.92
CA LEU A 283 -14.82 3.20 -4.90
C LEU A 283 -14.59 4.23 -3.79
N GLN A 284 -13.35 4.62 -3.53
CA GLN A 284 -12.98 5.56 -2.46
C GLN A 284 -12.59 6.97 -2.97
N GLY A 285 -12.83 7.26 -4.26
CA GLY A 285 -12.55 8.56 -4.85
C GLY A 285 -11.37 8.59 -5.84
N GLY A 286 -10.50 7.57 -5.84
CA GLY A 286 -9.36 7.46 -6.76
C GLY A 286 -8.07 6.98 -6.10
N LEU A 287 -7.01 6.86 -6.91
CA LEU A 287 -5.70 6.38 -6.45
C LEU A 287 -5.06 7.27 -5.40
N ASP A 288 -5.31 8.58 -5.46
CA ASP A 288 -4.75 9.55 -4.51
C ASP A 288 -5.40 9.46 -3.10
N MET A 289 -6.43 8.61 -2.96
CA MET A 289 -7.03 8.20 -1.68
C MET A 289 -6.52 6.83 -1.19
N ALA A 290 -5.73 6.11 -1.99
CA ALA A 290 -5.36 4.72 -1.72
C ALA A 290 -4.02 4.62 -0.97
N ALA A 291 -4.07 4.20 0.27
CA ALA A 291 -2.90 3.90 1.10
C ALA A 291 -2.49 2.43 1.01
N SER A 292 -1.26 2.13 1.38
CA SER A 292 -0.71 0.79 1.36
C SER A 292 0.31 0.56 2.48
N ALA A 293 0.20 -0.60 3.13
CA ALA A 293 1.22 -1.13 4.03
C ALA A 293 1.81 -2.43 3.46
N ASN A 294 3.12 -2.49 3.34
CA ASN A 294 3.84 -3.70 2.97
C ASN A 294 4.43 -4.32 4.24
N LEU A 295 3.88 -5.45 4.66
CA LEU A 295 4.21 -6.07 5.94
C LEU A 295 4.97 -7.38 5.75
N GLY A 296 6.06 -7.51 6.48
CA GLY A 296 6.87 -8.70 6.58
C GLY A 296 7.00 -9.19 8.03
N PRO A 297 7.71 -10.30 8.27
CA PRO A 297 7.87 -10.83 9.63
C PRO A 297 8.60 -9.88 10.59
N LYS A 298 9.54 -9.08 10.06
CA LYS A 298 10.37 -8.16 10.85
C LYS A 298 10.27 -6.71 10.42
N HIS A 299 10.11 -6.48 9.13
CA HIS A 299 10.14 -5.15 8.52
C HIS A 299 8.77 -4.72 8.03
N MET A 300 8.59 -3.43 7.82
CA MET A 300 7.38 -2.84 7.30
C MET A 300 7.69 -1.56 6.52
N MET A 301 6.96 -1.35 5.44
CA MET A 301 7.06 -0.19 4.57
C MET A 301 5.66 0.32 4.23
N PHE A 302 5.46 1.62 4.29
CA PHE A 302 4.19 2.30 4.08
C PHE A 302 4.33 3.26 2.92
N GLU A 303 3.37 3.26 2.02
CA GLU A 303 3.42 4.05 0.78
C GLU A 303 2.02 4.38 0.28
N PRO A 304 1.79 5.52 -0.38
CA PRO A 304 0.60 5.73 -1.19
C PRO A 304 0.65 4.81 -2.43
N VAL A 305 -0.52 4.43 -2.94
CA VAL A 305 -0.60 3.57 -4.14
C VAL A 305 -0.35 4.34 -5.44
N HIS A 306 -0.61 5.65 -5.44
CA HIS A 306 -0.46 6.49 -6.63
C HIS A 306 1.00 6.57 -7.13
N CYS A 307 1.16 6.80 -8.43
CA CYS A 307 2.45 7.00 -9.08
C CYS A 307 3.00 8.42 -8.83
N SER A 308 4.25 8.65 -9.29
CA SER A 308 4.97 9.92 -9.15
C SER A 308 4.36 11.13 -9.88
N ALA A 309 3.42 10.90 -10.80
CA ALA A 309 2.68 11.91 -11.55
C ALA A 309 3.54 13.11 -12.04
N PRO A 310 4.55 12.92 -12.91
CA PRO A 310 5.58 13.91 -13.24
C PRO A 310 5.04 15.27 -13.70
N LYS A 311 3.90 15.28 -14.39
CA LYS A 311 3.23 16.51 -14.88
C LYS A 311 2.76 17.44 -13.77
N TYR A 312 2.66 16.95 -12.54
CA TYR A 312 2.20 17.73 -11.37
C TYR A 312 3.34 18.11 -10.41
N THR A 313 4.56 17.64 -10.66
CA THR A 313 5.73 17.94 -9.83
C THR A 313 5.87 19.44 -9.57
N GLY A 314 6.03 19.83 -8.30
CA GLY A 314 6.23 21.21 -7.88
C GLY A 314 4.99 22.11 -7.97
N LYS A 315 3.81 21.57 -8.27
CA LYS A 315 2.58 22.37 -8.42
C LYS A 315 1.74 22.46 -7.16
N ASN A 316 2.04 21.67 -6.14
CA ASN A 316 1.31 21.67 -4.86
C ASN A 316 -0.22 21.47 -5.04
N VAL A 317 -0.61 20.51 -5.90
CA VAL A 317 -2.04 20.27 -6.24
C VAL A 317 -2.50 18.83 -6.02
N VAL A 318 -1.56 17.90 -5.67
CA VAL A 318 -1.90 16.50 -5.48
C VAL A 318 -2.50 16.26 -4.10
N ASN A 319 -3.34 15.24 -4.00
CA ASN A 319 -4.01 14.88 -2.75
C ASN A 319 -3.03 14.15 -1.80
N PRO A 320 -2.79 14.63 -0.57
CA PRO A 320 -1.88 14.00 0.37
C PRO A 320 -2.54 12.88 1.21
N ILE A 321 -3.85 12.66 1.09
CA ILE A 321 -4.63 11.79 1.99
C ILE A 321 -4.10 10.35 1.98
N ALA A 322 -3.76 9.79 0.83
CA ALA A 322 -3.20 8.43 0.76
C ALA A 322 -1.90 8.30 1.59
N THR A 323 -1.03 9.31 1.56
CA THR A 323 0.21 9.32 2.34
C THR A 323 -0.08 9.49 3.83
N LEU A 324 -1.03 10.35 4.21
CA LEU A 324 -1.46 10.52 5.61
C LEU A 324 -2.10 9.24 6.17
N GLN A 325 -2.91 8.55 5.39
CA GLN A 325 -3.42 7.22 5.75
C GLN A 325 -2.29 6.19 5.87
N SER A 326 -1.26 6.27 5.04
CA SER A 326 -0.07 5.40 5.16
C SER A 326 0.68 5.67 6.48
N VAL A 327 0.75 6.92 6.96
CA VAL A 327 1.26 7.26 8.29
C VAL A 327 0.37 6.67 9.39
N GLN A 328 -0.95 6.76 9.26
CA GLN A 328 -1.88 6.15 10.21
C GLN A 328 -1.67 4.63 10.32
N MET A 329 -1.56 3.94 9.17
CA MET A 329 -1.26 2.51 9.13
C MET A 329 0.11 2.20 9.75
N MET A 330 1.10 3.09 9.59
CA MET A 330 2.43 2.96 10.20
C MET A 330 2.33 3.04 11.72
N PHE A 331 1.62 4.00 12.26
CA PHE A 331 1.42 4.13 13.71
C PHE A 331 0.73 2.89 14.28
N GLU A 332 -0.34 2.42 13.67
CA GLU A 332 -1.06 1.22 14.10
C GLU A 332 -0.19 -0.05 14.05
N ALA A 333 0.57 -0.26 12.97
CA ALA A 333 1.44 -1.42 12.83
C ALA A 333 2.62 -1.39 13.82
N LEU A 334 3.22 -0.23 14.05
CA LEU A 334 4.27 -0.04 15.06
C LEU A 334 3.72 -0.27 16.47
N ALA A 335 2.56 0.33 16.79
CA ALA A 335 1.87 0.16 18.07
C ALA A 335 1.62 -1.33 18.38
N TYR A 336 1.07 -2.05 17.40
CA TYR A 336 0.84 -3.49 17.54
C TYR A 336 2.13 -4.29 17.80
N ARG A 337 3.21 -3.99 17.04
CA ARG A 337 4.49 -4.70 17.19
C ARG A 337 5.21 -4.39 18.49
N LYS A 338 5.20 -3.13 18.90
CA LYS A 338 5.94 -2.64 20.08
C LYS A 338 5.09 -2.67 21.35
N LYS A 339 3.78 -2.94 21.21
CA LYS A 339 2.77 -2.90 22.29
C LYS A 339 2.77 -1.52 22.98
N ASP A 340 2.69 -0.47 22.17
CA ASP A 340 2.69 0.92 22.63
C ASP A 340 1.28 1.52 22.48
N ASP A 341 0.57 1.63 23.59
CA ASP A 341 -0.79 2.16 23.65
C ASP A 341 -0.85 3.66 23.26
N ASN A 342 0.22 4.43 23.47
CA ASN A 342 0.26 5.84 23.08
C ASN A 342 0.30 5.97 21.55
N LEU A 343 1.07 5.11 20.89
CA LEU A 343 1.16 5.12 19.44
C LEU A 343 -0.14 4.57 18.80
N ASP A 344 -0.80 3.59 19.41
CA ASP A 344 -2.13 3.12 18.98
C ASP A 344 -3.17 4.26 19.08
N MET A 345 -3.15 5.00 20.18
CA MET A 345 -3.99 6.20 20.33
C MET A 345 -3.67 7.28 19.29
N CYS A 346 -2.40 7.50 18.94
CA CYS A 346 -2.02 8.41 17.87
C CYS A 346 -2.56 7.96 16.51
N ALA A 347 -2.54 6.66 16.23
CA ALA A 347 -3.13 6.09 15.01
C ALA A 347 -4.64 6.35 14.94
N ASP A 348 -5.35 6.16 16.06
CA ASP A 348 -6.79 6.42 16.17
C ASP A 348 -7.11 7.91 15.99
N ILE A 349 -6.30 8.81 16.57
CA ILE A 349 -6.48 10.27 16.42
C ILE A 349 -6.30 10.67 14.96
N LEU A 350 -5.26 10.21 14.27
CA LEU A 350 -5.05 10.53 12.85
C LEU A 350 -6.19 10.00 11.98
N GLN A 351 -6.66 8.78 12.23
CA GLN A 351 -7.82 8.21 11.55
C GLN A 351 -9.08 9.06 11.76
N GLN A 352 -9.33 9.47 13.01
CA GLN A 352 -10.48 10.32 13.35
C GLN A 352 -10.37 11.71 12.72
N ALA A 353 -9.18 12.32 12.72
CA ALA A 353 -8.95 13.62 12.08
C ALA A 353 -9.25 13.60 10.58
N ILE A 354 -8.80 12.54 9.88
CA ILE A 354 -9.13 12.34 8.46
C ILE A 354 -10.65 12.13 8.28
N GLN A 355 -11.28 11.30 9.10
CA GLN A 355 -12.73 11.06 9.04
C GLN A 355 -13.52 12.36 9.25
N GLN A 356 -13.23 13.12 10.30
CA GLN A 356 -13.92 14.37 10.61
C GLN A 356 -13.68 15.44 9.55
N HIS A 357 -12.50 15.47 8.93
CA HIS A 357 -12.23 16.39 7.82
C HIS A 357 -13.24 16.22 6.70
N PHE A 358 -13.55 14.99 6.33
CA PHE A 358 -14.55 14.70 5.31
C PHE A 358 -15.99 14.85 5.80
N ASP A 359 -16.30 14.44 7.04
CA ASP A 359 -17.63 14.56 7.66
C ASP A 359 -18.10 16.02 7.70
N GLU A 360 -17.18 16.95 7.96
CA GLU A 360 -17.45 18.38 8.05
C GLU A 360 -17.32 19.14 6.72
N GLY A 361 -17.04 18.43 5.61
CA GLY A 361 -16.85 19.05 4.31
C GLY A 361 -15.58 19.89 4.21
N GLY A 362 -14.48 19.41 4.76
CA GLY A 362 -13.16 20.04 4.69
C GLY A 362 -12.67 20.26 3.25
N VAL A 363 -11.65 21.09 3.11
CA VAL A 363 -11.08 21.43 1.80
C VAL A 363 -10.49 20.19 1.11
N VAL A 364 -10.71 20.05 -0.20
CA VAL A 364 -10.24 18.92 -1.00
C VAL A 364 -9.55 19.39 -2.28
N THR A 365 -8.67 18.55 -2.79
CA THR A 365 -7.91 18.79 -4.01
C THR A 365 -8.74 18.55 -5.28
N TYR A 366 -8.18 18.88 -6.43
CA TYR A 366 -8.85 18.84 -7.75
C TYR A 366 -9.35 17.44 -8.15
N ASP A 367 -8.69 16.38 -7.72
CA ASP A 367 -9.06 14.98 -7.99
C ASP A 367 -10.42 14.62 -7.35
N LEU A 368 -10.74 15.24 -6.21
CA LEU A 368 -12.02 15.11 -5.51
C LEU A 368 -13.01 16.26 -5.85
N GLY A 369 -12.69 17.10 -6.83
CA GLY A 369 -13.57 18.16 -7.31
C GLY A 369 -13.42 19.49 -6.57
N GLY A 370 -12.42 19.65 -5.71
CA GLY A 370 -12.08 20.91 -5.04
C GLY A 370 -11.00 21.73 -5.77
N ASP A 371 -10.47 22.71 -5.08
CA ASP A 371 -9.42 23.62 -5.56
C ASP A 371 -8.29 23.83 -4.55
N ALA A 372 -8.32 23.11 -3.43
CA ALA A 372 -7.28 23.20 -2.42
C ALA A 372 -5.94 22.64 -2.91
N SER A 373 -4.87 23.23 -2.42
CA SER A 373 -3.52 22.73 -2.62
C SER A 373 -3.20 21.52 -1.70
N THR A 374 -2.14 20.79 -2.03
CA THR A 374 -1.60 19.69 -1.20
C THR A 374 -1.35 20.16 0.23
N SER A 375 -0.69 21.33 0.37
CA SER A 375 -0.34 21.89 1.68
C SER A 375 -1.54 22.40 2.48
N GLU A 376 -2.60 22.89 1.84
CA GLU A 376 -3.83 23.29 2.56
C GLU A 376 -4.57 22.09 3.13
N VAL A 377 -4.65 20.99 2.39
CA VAL A 377 -5.25 19.74 2.90
C VAL A 377 -4.38 19.17 4.03
N GLY A 378 -3.06 19.08 3.83
CA GLY A 378 -2.15 18.59 4.87
C GLY A 378 -2.20 19.41 6.15
N GLN A 379 -2.22 20.74 6.04
CA GLN A 379 -2.36 21.65 7.19
C GLN A 379 -3.69 21.46 7.90
N ALA A 380 -4.79 21.35 7.16
CA ALA A 380 -6.11 21.15 7.77
C ALA A 380 -6.20 19.85 8.60
N ILE A 381 -5.56 18.78 8.13
CA ILE A 381 -5.47 17.53 8.90
C ILE A 381 -4.53 17.69 10.11
N ALA A 382 -3.39 18.35 9.96
CA ALA A 382 -2.45 18.62 11.05
C ALA A 382 -3.09 19.42 12.18
N ASP A 383 -3.83 20.48 11.85
CA ASP A 383 -4.55 21.33 12.82
C ASP A 383 -5.58 20.51 13.62
N ARG A 384 -6.34 19.62 12.95
CA ARG A 384 -7.29 18.73 13.62
C ARG A 384 -6.59 17.76 14.56
N CYS A 385 -5.47 17.18 14.12
CA CYS A 385 -4.66 16.29 14.96
C CYS A 385 -4.17 17.05 16.22
N GLU A 386 -3.68 18.26 16.05
CA GLU A 386 -3.20 19.09 17.16
C GLU A 386 -4.32 19.37 18.18
N GLU A 387 -5.51 19.76 17.72
CA GLU A 387 -6.67 19.99 18.58
C GLU A 387 -7.05 18.74 19.37
N MET A 388 -7.19 17.61 18.71
CA MET A 388 -7.55 16.33 19.35
C MET A 388 -6.49 15.85 20.35
N LEU A 389 -5.20 16.04 20.03
CA LEU A 389 -4.09 15.69 20.90
C LEU A 389 -4.08 16.56 22.17
N ARG A 390 -4.31 17.88 22.03
CA ARG A 390 -4.40 18.81 23.16
C ARG A 390 -5.54 18.44 24.09
N GLU A 391 -6.70 18.09 23.55
CA GLU A 391 -7.83 17.62 24.37
C GLU A 391 -7.50 16.34 25.13
N ARG A 392 -6.82 15.41 24.47
CA ARG A 392 -6.51 14.09 25.01
C ARG A 392 -5.41 14.12 26.06
N PHE A 393 -4.34 14.87 25.84
CA PHE A 393 -3.15 14.93 26.71
C PHE A 393 -3.17 16.11 27.72
N ALA A 394 -4.04 17.12 27.57
CA ALA A 394 -4.23 18.18 28.56
C ALA A 394 -4.96 17.70 29.83
N THR A 395 -5.64 16.55 29.75
CA THR A 395 -6.41 15.96 30.87
C THR A 395 -5.66 14.84 31.60
N ALA A 396 -4.43 14.54 31.21
CA ALA A 396 -3.52 13.57 31.83
C ALA A 396 -2.38 14.29 32.58
#